data_c8761326973f4e28f51289f62f65cc48
#
_entry.id   c8761326973f4e28f51289f62f65cc48
#
_cell.length_a   1.000
_cell.length_b   1.000
_cell.length_c   1.000
_cell.angle_alpha   90.00
_cell.angle_beta   90.00
_cell.angle_gamma   90.00
#
_symmetry.space_group_name_H-M   'P 1'
#
loop_
_entity.id
_entity.type
_entity.pdbx_description
1 polymer ?
#
loop_
_entity_poly.entity_id
_entity_poly.type
_entity_poly.pdbx_seq_one_letter_code
_entity_poly.pdbx_strand_id
1 'polypeptide(L)' 'MKWDVQMFVGGRVFTEQVRAVSMTDARQTALARNPTATVVSVTATFK' A
#
# COMPACT_ATOMS: atom_id res chain seq x y z
N MET A 1 12.41 -4.05 3.31
CA MET A 1 11.47 -5.03 2.81
C MET A 1 10.46 -4.37 1.89
N LYS A 2 10.05 -5.03 0.83
CA LYS A 2 9.06 -4.49 -0.11
C LYS A 2 7.68 -5.02 0.22
N TRP A 3 6.69 -4.17 0.04
CA TRP A 3 5.28 -4.50 0.30
C TRP A 3 4.44 -4.07 -0.89
N ASP A 4 3.48 -4.89 -1.26
CA ASP A 4 2.45 -4.54 -2.24
C ASP A 4 1.22 -4.08 -1.49
N VAL A 5 0.87 -2.81 -1.65
CA VAL A 5 -0.30 -2.22 -1.01
C VAL A 5 -1.37 -2.01 -2.06
N GLN A 6 -2.44 -2.78 -1.97
CA GLN A 6 -3.58 -2.66 -2.87
C GLN A 6 -4.54 -1.62 -2.31
N MET A 7 -4.87 -0.63 -3.12
CA MET A 7 -5.69 0.50 -2.70
C MET A 7 -6.84 0.76 -3.66
N PHE A 8 -7.89 1.35 -3.14
CA PHE A 8 -9.08 1.72 -3.89
C PHE A 8 -9.24 3.24 -3.85
N VAL A 9 -9.28 3.85 -5.04
CA VAL A 9 -9.46 5.31 -5.18
C VAL A 9 -10.39 5.58 -6.37
N GLY A 10 -11.46 6.33 -6.13
CA GLY A 10 -12.33 6.78 -7.21
C GLY A 10 -12.90 5.68 -8.09
N GLY A 11 -13.26 4.53 -7.49
CA GLY A 11 -13.83 3.40 -8.22
C GLY A 11 -12.78 2.51 -8.88
N ARG A 12 -11.50 2.75 -8.64
CA ARG A 12 -10.40 1.96 -9.21
C ARG A 12 -9.57 1.30 -8.13
N VAL A 13 -9.16 0.07 -8.39
CA VAL A 13 -8.23 -0.66 -7.54
C VAL A 13 -6.86 -0.67 -8.22
N PHE A 14 -5.83 -0.32 -7.49
CA PHE A 14 -4.46 -0.39 -7.98
C PHE A 14 -3.53 -0.85 -6.87
N THR A 15 -2.35 -1.34 -7.26
CA THR A 15 -1.35 -1.81 -6.33
C THR A 15 -0.12 -0.91 -6.40
N GLU A 16 0.34 -0.44 -5.26
CA GLU A 16 1.58 0.32 -5.15
C GLU A 16 2.59 -0.46 -4.36
N GLN A 17 3.81 -0.55 -4.88
CA GLN A 17 4.90 -1.20 -4.17
C GLN A 17 5.63 -0.17 -3.33
N VAL A 18 5.75 -0.44 -2.02
CA VAL A 18 6.43 0.45 -1.09
C VAL A 18 7.49 -0.30 -0.31
N ARG A 19 8.53 0.42 0.11
CA ARG A 19 9.54 -0.11 1.02
C ARG A 19 9.20 0.31 2.44
N ALA A 20 9.16 -0.64 3.34
CA ALA A 20 8.81 -0.37 4.72
C ALA A 20 9.36 -1.46 5.62
N VAL A 21 9.43 -1.17 6.91
CA VAL A 21 9.95 -2.10 7.92
C VAL A 21 8.86 -3.03 8.44
N SER A 22 7.59 -2.68 8.24
CA SER A 22 6.46 -3.47 8.71
C SER A 22 5.22 -3.22 7.87
N MET A 23 4.22 -4.06 8.04
CA MET A 23 2.92 -3.90 7.37
C MET A 23 2.28 -2.54 7.70
N THR A 24 2.30 -2.14 8.95
CA THR A 24 1.74 -0.87 9.38
C THR A 24 2.45 0.30 8.71
N ASP A 25 3.78 0.24 8.66
CA ASP A 25 4.58 1.27 8.02
C ASP A 25 4.30 1.34 6.50
N ALA A 26 4.18 0.19 5.84
CA ALA A 26 3.84 0.12 4.42
C ALA A 26 2.49 0.78 4.14
N ARG A 27 1.51 0.48 4.95
CA ARG A 27 0.17 1.04 4.85
C ARG A 27 0.19 2.56 5.01
N GLN A 28 0.88 3.06 6.02
CA GLN A 28 1.00 4.49 6.27
C GLN A 28 1.73 5.19 5.14
N THR A 29 2.78 4.60 4.62
CA THR A 29 3.53 5.16 3.49
C THR A 29 2.65 5.30 2.25
N ALA A 30 1.91 4.24 1.92
CA ALA A 30 1.00 4.26 0.78
C ALA A 30 -0.10 5.30 0.94
N LEU A 31 -0.67 5.42 2.14
CA LEU A 31 -1.71 6.40 2.42
C LEU A 31 -1.18 7.84 2.39
N ALA A 32 0.06 8.05 2.79
CA ALA A 32 0.68 9.37 2.71
C ALA A 32 0.81 9.86 1.27
N ARG A 33 1.04 8.93 0.33
CA ARG A 33 1.10 9.24 -1.10
C ARG A 33 -0.29 9.37 -1.73
N ASN A 34 -1.28 8.70 -1.15
CA ASN A 34 -2.65 8.63 -1.69
C ASN A 34 -3.64 8.88 -0.57
N PRO A 35 -3.75 10.14 -0.08
CA PRO A 35 -4.52 10.44 1.13
C PRO A 35 -6.02 10.13 1.03
N THR A 36 -6.56 10.06 -0.18
CA THR A 36 -7.98 9.74 -0.39
C THR A 36 -8.23 8.26 -0.64
N ALA A 37 -7.17 7.44 -0.62
CA ALA A 37 -7.29 6.01 -0.91
C ALA A 37 -7.77 5.21 0.30
N THR A 38 -8.41 4.07 0.02
CA THR A 38 -8.73 3.06 1.01
C THR A 38 -7.83 1.86 0.79
N VAL A 39 -7.12 1.43 1.81
CA VAL A 39 -6.26 0.25 1.71
C VAL A 39 -7.13 -1.00 1.70
N VAL A 40 -6.99 -1.81 0.66
CA VAL A 40 -7.70 -3.07 0.50
C VAL A 40 -6.91 -4.23 1.09
N SER A 41 -5.62 -4.29 0.78
CA SER A 41 -4.75 -5.33 1.30
C SER A 41 -3.31 -4.88 1.31
N VAL A 42 -2.50 -5.52 2.16
CA VAL A 42 -1.06 -5.30 2.25
C VAL A 42 -0.38 -6.65 2.26
N THR A 43 0.51 -6.89 1.31
CA THR A 43 1.19 -8.17 1.16
C THR A 43 2.69 -7.95 1.07
N ALA A 44 3.46 -8.74 1.81
CA ALA A 44 4.91 -8.69 1.74
C ALA A 44 5.40 -9.29 0.41
N THR A 45 6.36 -8.64 -0.21
CA THR A 45 6.96 -9.10 -1.47
C THR A 45 8.37 -9.58 -1.18
N PHE A 46 8.66 -10.84 -1.51
CA PHE A 46 9.93 -11.49 -1.22
C PHE A 46 10.83 -11.57 -2.45
N LYS A 47 10.98 -10.49 -3.18
CA LYS A 47 11.89 -10.44 -4.32
C LYS A 47 12.91 -9.34 -4.15
#